data_3fb21d46d4730b6456f9380d8a82eb8b
#
_entry.id   3fb21d46d4730b6456f9380d8a82eb8b
#
_cell.length_a   1.000
_cell.length_b   1.000
_cell.length_c   1.000
_cell.angle_alpha   90.00
_cell.angle_beta   90.00
_cell.angle_gamma   90.00
#
_symmetry.space_group_name_H-M   'P 1'
#
loop_
_entity.id
_entity.type
_entity.pdbx_description
1 polymer ?
#
loop_
_entity_poly.entity_id
_entity_poly.type
_entity_poly.pdbx_seq_one_letter_code
_entity_poly.pdbx_strand_id
1 'polypeptide(L)'
;MNQIEEIAKWQKERCLDKTGYDLDGANYRFMEEIFEMNGFEGTLAKKLATSYSMYIKQERQAMGYVPTEHQIVDACNDISVFANGDILKLGYDPVKTMAETLKEINSRKGSYNTETKKWEKETTGDEYKADYSRCYKA
;
A
#
# COMPACT_ATOMS: atom_id res chain seq x y z
N MET A 1 8.25 -14.90 13.23
CA MET A 1 7.35 -13.76 12.81
C MET A 1 6.85 -14.04 11.40
N ASN A 2 5.54 -14.04 11.18
CA ASN A 2 4.98 -14.17 9.83
C ASN A 2 5.06 -12.83 9.08
N GLN A 3 4.71 -12.86 7.79
CA GLN A 3 4.84 -11.67 6.95
C GLN A 3 3.90 -10.53 7.36
N ILE A 4 2.71 -10.83 7.85
CA ILE A 4 1.78 -9.80 8.35
C ILE A 4 2.38 -9.11 9.59
N GLU A 5 2.98 -9.88 10.47
CA GLU A 5 3.67 -9.34 11.65
C GLU A 5 4.87 -8.48 11.25
N GLU A 6 5.62 -8.89 10.22
CA GLU A 6 6.73 -8.09 9.67
C GLU A 6 6.24 -6.77 9.09
N ILE A 7 5.12 -6.77 8.39
CA ILE A 7 4.50 -5.55 7.86
C ILE A 7 4.08 -4.63 9.01
N ALA A 8 3.44 -5.18 10.04
CA ALA A 8 3.03 -4.40 11.21
C ALA A 8 4.24 -3.80 11.95
N LYS A 9 5.31 -4.59 12.09
CA LYS A 9 6.56 -4.11 12.68
C LYS A 9 7.15 -2.95 11.87
N TRP A 10 7.19 -3.08 10.55
CA TRP A 10 7.68 -2.04 9.65
C TRP A 10 6.90 -0.72 9.84
N GLN A 11 5.57 -0.82 9.94
CA GLN A 11 4.70 0.34 10.17
C GLN A 11 5.01 1.01 11.51
N LYS A 12 5.13 0.21 12.58
CA LYS A 12 5.41 0.71 13.94
C LYS A 12 6.78 1.39 14.04
N GLU A 13 7.80 0.81 13.44
CA GLU A 13 9.15 1.38 13.43
C GLU A 13 9.21 2.75 12.76
N ARG A 14 8.26 3.03 11.85
CA ARG A 14 8.14 4.30 11.13
C ARG A 14 7.06 5.20 11.72
N CYS A 15 6.52 4.85 12.86
CA CYS A 15 5.46 5.59 13.57
C CYS A 15 4.18 5.79 12.74
N LEU A 16 3.97 4.94 11.73
CA LEU A 16 2.81 5.06 10.85
C LEU A 16 1.51 4.59 11.52
N ASP A 17 1.62 3.77 12.57
CA ASP A 17 0.50 3.35 13.39
C ASP A 17 -0.03 4.46 14.30
N LYS A 18 0.76 5.50 14.54
CA LYS A 18 0.38 6.65 15.38
C LYS A 18 -0.38 7.71 14.61
N THR A 19 -0.35 7.66 13.30
CA THR A 19 -1.17 8.51 12.43
C THR A 19 -2.59 7.96 12.46
N GLY A 20 -3.58 8.80 12.75
CA GLY A 20 -4.98 8.38 12.72
C GLY A 20 -5.40 7.88 11.33
N TYR A 21 -6.38 6.99 11.30
CA TYR A 21 -6.91 6.47 10.03
C TYR A 21 -7.59 7.59 9.23
N ASP A 22 -7.21 7.71 7.97
CA ASP A 22 -7.79 8.65 7.02
C ASP A 22 -8.33 7.86 5.82
N LEU A 23 -9.65 7.79 5.70
CA LEU A 23 -10.32 7.04 4.62
C LEU A 23 -9.96 7.57 3.24
N ASP A 24 -9.92 8.88 3.09
CA ASP A 24 -9.60 9.49 1.79
C ASP A 24 -8.15 9.23 1.41
N GLY A 25 -7.24 9.30 2.38
CA GLY A 25 -5.84 8.94 2.19
C GLY A 25 -5.63 7.46 1.87
N ALA A 26 -6.41 6.57 2.49
CA ALA A 26 -6.37 5.15 2.18
C ALA A 26 -6.85 4.88 0.75
N ASN A 27 -7.95 5.49 0.34
CA ASN A 27 -8.44 5.40 -1.04
C ASN A 27 -7.40 5.89 -2.03
N TYR A 28 -6.75 7.01 -1.75
CA TYR A 28 -5.68 7.55 -2.59
C TYR A 28 -4.54 6.53 -2.77
N ARG A 29 -4.04 5.96 -1.69
CA ARG A 29 -2.92 5.00 -1.75
C ARG A 29 -3.28 3.75 -2.54
N PHE A 30 -4.47 3.19 -2.33
CA PHE A 30 -4.91 2.01 -3.07
C PHE A 30 -5.15 2.33 -4.55
N MET A 31 -5.73 3.49 -4.86
CA MET A 31 -5.93 3.90 -6.24
C MET A 31 -4.61 4.14 -6.97
N GLU A 32 -3.60 4.71 -6.31
CA GLU A 32 -2.27 4.88 -6.88
C GLU A 32 -1.69 3.53 -7.31
N GLU A 33 -1.74 2.53 -6.43
CA GLU A 33 -1.27 1.17 -6.73
C GLU A 33 -2.07 0.52 -7.88
N ILE A 34 -3.38 0.74 -7.94
CA ILE A 34 -4.22 0.23 -9.03
C ILE A 34 -3.78 0.86 -10.37
N PHE A 35 -3.52 2.16 -10.41
CA PHE A 35 -3.05 2.81 -11.62
C PHE A 35 -1.66 2.34 -12.03
N GLU A 36 -0.75 2.13 -11.09
CA GLU A 36 0.58 1.56 -11.35
C GLU A 36 0.46 0.12 -11.90
N MET A 37 -0.45 -0.67 -11.37
CA MET A 37 -0.74 -2.02 -11.88
C MET A 37 -1.17 -2.01 -13.36
N ASN A 38 -1.77 -0.93 -13.82
CA ASN A 38 -2.20 -0.73 -15.20
C ASN A 38 -1.14 -0.07 -16.09
N GLY A 39 0.06 0.15 -15.56
CA GLY A 39 1.17 0.70 -16.32
C GLY A 39 1.33 2.22 -16.25
N PHE A 40 0.48 2.90 -15.49
CA PHE A 40 0.64 4.34 -15.28
C PHE A 40 1.74 4.59 -14.25
N GLU A 41 2.63 5.52 -14.51
CA GLU A 41 3.80 5.77 -13.66
C GLU A 41 3.85 7.21 -13.14
N GLY A 42 4.55 7.37 -12.01
CA GLY A 42 4.95 8.66 -11.46
C GLY A 42 3.80 9.63 -11.27
N THR A 43 3.97 10.83 -11.80
CA THR A 43 3.04 11.95 -11.66
C THR A 43 1.65 11.62 -12.20
N LEU A 44 1.55 10.85 -13.27
CA LEU A 44 0.26 10.49 -13.88
C LEU A 44 -0.54 9.56 -12.96
N ALA A 45 0.09 8.53 -12.39
CA ALA A 45 -0.58 7.64 -11.44
C ALA A 45 -1.11 8.41 -10.22
N LYS A 46 -0.32 9.34 -9.68
CA LYS A 46 -0.71 10.20 -8.55
C LYS A 46 -1.88 11.12 -8.91
N LYS A 47 -1.84 11.71 -10.10
CA LYS A 47 -2.89 12.59 -10.59
C LYS A 47 -4.22 11.87 -10.74
N LEU A 48 -4.19 10.68 -11.33
CA LEU A 48 -5.38 9.83 -11.48
C LEU A 48 -5.90 9.37 -10.12
N ALA A 49 -5.02 8.96 -9.22
CA ALA A 49 -5.40 8.56 -7.86
C ALA A 49 -6.06 9.71 -7.10
N THR A 50 -5.56 10.93 -7.23
CA THR A 50 -6.18 12.13 -6.64
C THR A 50 -7.59 12.32 -7.17
N SER A 51 -7.79 12.28 -8.50
CA SER A 51 -9.10 12.48 -9.12
C SER A 51 -10.12 11.44 -8.68
N TYR A 52 -9.73 10.16 -8.68
CA TYR A 52 -10.66 9.09 -8.32
C TYR A 52 -10.94 9.01 -6.83
N SER A 53 -9.98 9.31 -5.97
CA SER A 53 -10.22 9.37 -4.53
C SER A 53 -11.16 10.54 -4.17
N MET A 54 -11.03 11.67 -4.85
CA MET A 54 -11.97 12.79 -4.71
C MET A 54 -13.37 12.44 -5.19
N TYR A 55 -13.47 11.71 -6.29
CA TYR A 55 -14.76 11.23 -6.81
C TYR A 55 -15.45 10.32 -5.77
N ILE A 56 -14.75 9.36 -5.21
CA ILE A 56 -15.28 8.47 -4.17
C ILE A 56 -15.78 9.28 -2.97
N LYS A 57 -15.02 10.27 -2.54
CA LYS A 57 -15.38 11.15 -1.42
C LYS A 57 -16.69 11.90 -1.73
N GLN A 58 -16.78 12.50 -2.91
CA GLN A 58 -17.96 13.26 -3.33
C GLN A 58 -19.21 12.38 -3.39
N GLU A 59 -19.11 11.19 -3.99
CA GLU A 59 -20.22 10.24 -4.07
C GLU A 59 -20.66 9.77 -2.69
N ARG A 60 -19.71 9.45 -1.81
CA ARG A 60 -20.01 9.05 -0.44
C ARG A 60 -20.74 10.16 0.33
N GLN A 61 -20.27 11.39 0.20
CA GLN A 61 -20.91 12.55 0.84
C GLN A 61 -22.30 12.82 0.29
N ALA A 62 -22.49 12.73 -1.03
CA ALA A 62 -23.77 12.94 -1.68
C ALA A 62 -24.82 11.91 -1.23
N MET A 63 -24.40 10.67 -0.99
CA MET A 63 -25.27 9.58 -0.54
C MET A 63 -25.42 9.51 0.98
N GLY A 64 -24.62 10.29 1.73
CA GLY A 64 -24.63 10.26 3.18
C GLY A 64 -24.05 8.98 3.79
N TYR A 65 -23.14 8.28 3.09
CA TYR A 65 -22.54 7.04 3.57
C TYR A 65 -21.36 7.33 4.49
N VAL A 66 -21.39 6.70 5.66
CA VAL A 66 -20.26 6.70 6.62
C VAL A 66 -19.93 5.25 6.92
N PRO A 67 -18.79 4.71 6.44
CA PRO A 67 -18.45 3.32 6.70
C PRO A 67 -18.11 3.07 8.16
N THR A 68 -18.44 1.89 8.65
CA THR A 68 -18.01 1.42 9.97
C THR A 68 -16.56 0.93 9.91
N GLU A 69 -15.89 0.91 11.06
CA GLU A 69 -14.53 0.35 11.14
C GLU A 69 -14.49 -1.10 10.66
N HIS A 70 -15.52 -1.91 10.99
CA HIS A 70 -15.56 -3.31 10.57
C HIS A 70 -15.72 -3.46 9.06
N GLN A 71 -16.47 -2.58 8.40
CA GLN A 71 -16.55 -2.56 6.93
C GLN A 71 -15.19 -2.26 6.30
N ILE A 72 -14.45 -1.33 6.89
CA ILE A 72 -13.10 -0.96 6.40
C ILE A 72 -12.12 -2.12 6.58
N VAL A 73 -12.11 -2.74 7.76
CA VAL A 73 -11.24 -3.89 8.04
C VAL A 73 -11.53 -5.05 7.09
N ASP A 74 -12.81 -5.36 6.90
CA ASP A 74 -13.24 -6.42 6.00
C ASP A 74 -12.78 -6.17 4.56
N ALA A 75 -12.98 -4.94 4.07
CA ALA A 75 -12.55 -4.55 2.73
C ALA A 75 -11.03 -4.64 2.57
N CYS A 76 -10.25 -4.19 3.54
CA CYS A 76 -8.79 -4.28 3.50
C CYS A 76 -8.33 -5.74 3.43
N ASN A 77 -8.93 -6.62 4.21
CA ASN A 77 -8.59 -8.05 4.19
C ASN A 77 -8.98 -8.69 2.85
N ASP A 78 -10.14 -8.36 2.31
CA ASP A 78 -10.57 -8.88 1.01
C ASP A 78 -9.65 -8.41 -0.12
N ILE A 79 -9.21 -7.16 -0.11
CA ILE A 79 -8.22 -6.65 -1.06
C ILE A 79 -6.93 -7.47 -0.98
N SER A 80 -6.47 -7.78 0.23
CA SER A 80 -5.27 -8.60 0.43
C SER A 80 -5.46 -10.01 -0.13
N VAL A 81 -6.61 -10.64 0.10
CA VAL A 81 -6.94 -11.96 -0.43
C VAL A 81 -6.93 -11.95 -1.96
N PHE A 82 -7.60 -10.98 -2.58
CA PHE A 82 -7.63 -10.86 -4.03
C PHE A 82 -6.26 -10.60 -4.63
N ALA A 83 -5.47 -9.71 -4.02
CA ALA A 83 -4.12 -9.40 -4.50
C ALA A 83 -3.23 -10.65 -4.50
N ASN A 84 -3.25 -11.43 -3.42
CA ASN A 84 -2.47 -12.67 -3.33
C ASN A 84 -2.97 -13.72 -4.33
N GLY A 85 -4.27 -13.82 -4.54
CA GLY A 85 -4.86 -14.70 -5.54
C GLY A 85 -4.41 -14.35 -6.96
N ASP A 86 -4.32 -13.07 -7.28
CA ASP A 86 -3.87 -12.61 -8.59
C ASP A 86 -2.38 -12.89 -8.82
N ILE A 87 -1.55 -12.77 -7.78
CA ILE A 87 -0.14 -13.17 -7.85
C ILE A 87 -0.01 -14.65 -8.21
N LEU A 88 -0.83 -15.52 -7.57
CA LEU A 88 -0.87 -16.95 -7.90
C LEU A 88 -1.30 -17.19 -9.35
N LYS A 89 -2.29 -16.48 -9.86
CA LYS A 89 -2.77 -16.59 -11.25
C LYS A 89 -1.68 -16.24 -12.26
N LEU A 90 -0.78 -15.34 -11.91
CA LEU A 90 0.38 -14.98 -12.73
C LEU A 90 1.49 -16.04 -12.69
N GLY A 91 1.38 -17.05 -11.84
CA GLY A 91 2.37 -18.12 -11.69
C GLY A 91 3.43 -17.87 -10.63
N TYR A 92 3.25 -16.89 -9.79
CA TYR A 92 4.20 -16.54 -8.72
C TYR A 92 3.73 -17.05 -7.36
N ASP A 93 4.68 -17.20 -6.46
CA ASP A 93 4.43 -17.54 -5.04
C ASP A 93 4.26 -16.25 -4.25
N PRO A 94 3.09 -15.99 -3.64
CA PRO A 94 2.86 -14.74 -2.91
C PRO A 94 3.79 -14.56 -1.70
N VAL A 95 4.23 -15.65 -1.06
CA VAL A 95 5.16 -15.57 0.07
C VAL A 95 6.53 -15.11 -0.40
N LYS A 96 7.02 -15.66 -1.52
CA LYS A 96 8.32 -15.27 -2.08
C LYS A 96 8.31 -13.83 -2.59
N THR A 97 7.24 -13.42 -3.28
CA THR A 97 7.14 -12.05 -3.80
C THR A 97 7.03 -11.05 -2.66
N MET A 98 6.27 -11.36 -1.61
CA MET A 98 6.18 -10.48 -0.43
C MET A 98 7.52 -10.38 0.30
N ALA A 99 8.29 -11.47 0.38
CA ALA A 99 9.63 -11.43 0.98
C ALA A 99 10.55 -10.45 0.24
N GLU A 100 10.46 -10.40 -1.09
CA GLU A 100 11.21 -9.42 -1.89
C GLU A 100 10.72 -7.99 -1.67
N THR A 101 9.42 -7.79 -1.60
CA THR A 101 8.82 -6.49 -1.30
C THR A 101 9.27 -6.00 0.08
N LEU A 102 9.28 -6.87 1.08
CA LEU A 102 9.73 -6.52 2.43
C LEU A 102 11.20 -6.12 2.47
N LYS A 103 12.06 -6.80 1.70
CA LYS A 103 13.47 -6.38 1.56
C LYS A 103 13.56 -4.97 1.00
N GLU A 104 12.78 -4.68 -0.04
CA GLU A 104 12.79 -3.35 -0.67
C GLU A 104 12.37 -2.27 0.32
N ILE A 105 11.21 -2.43 0.96
CA ILE A 105 10.71 -1.39 1.87
C ILE A 105 11.58 -1.24 3.12
N ASN A 106 12.20 -2.32 3.60
CA ASN A 106 13.13 -2.25 4.73
C ASN A 106 14.47 -1.60 4.37
N SER A 107 14.84 -1.61 3.09
CA SER A 107 16.06 -0.93 2.64
C SER A 107 15.92 0.59 2.55
N ARG A 108 14.68 1.09 2.54
CA ARG A 108 14.41 2.52 2.43
C ARG A 108 14.78 3.24 3.73
N LYS A 109 15.45 4.37 3.59
CA LYS A 109 15.82 5.24 4.71
C LYS A 109 14.90 6.45 4.74
N GLY A 110 14.72 7.00 5.93
CA GLY A 110 13.89 8.18 6.11
C GLY A 110 13.67 8.48 7.59
N SER A 111 12.83 9.45 7.84
CA SER A 111 12.48 9.87 9.21
C SER A 111 11.02 10.29 9.30
N TYR A 112 10.45 10.15 10.48
CA TYR A 112 9.09 10.60 10.75
C TYR A 112 9.07 12.09 11.08
N ASN A 113 8.29 12.86 10.32
CA ASN A 113 8.10 14.28 10.55
C ASN A 113 6.91 14.47 11.50
N THR A 114 7.18 14.93 12.72
CA THR A 114 6.15 15.12 13.75
C THR A 114 5.17 16.24 13.43
N GLU A 115 5.56 17.21 12.61
CA GLU A 115 4.69 18.33 12.23
C GLU A 115 3.68 17.91 11.16
N THR A 116 4.14 17.21 10.10
CA THR A 116 3.27 16.74 9.02
C THR A 116 2.63 15.38 9.31
N LYS A 117 3.10 14.67 10.34
CA LYS A 117 2.67 13.31 10.70
C LYS A 117 2.88 12.31 9.56
N LYS A 118 3.95 12.50 8.79
CA LYS A 118 4.33 11.61 7.68
C LYS A 118 5.76 11.12 7.84
N TRP A 119 5.99 9.88 7.39
CA TRP A 119 7.34 9.37 7.24
C TRP A 119 7.89 9.87 5.90
N GLU A 120 9.02 10.57 5.97
CA GLU A 120 9.67 11.15 4.79
C GLU A 120 10.82 10.26 4.37
N LYS A 121 10.73 9.77 3.14
CA LYS A 121 11.72 8.88 2.53
C LYS A 121 12.91 9.68 2.00
N GLU A 122 14.13 9.24 2.33
CA GLU A 122 15.35 9.72 1.71
C GLU A 122 15.67 8.83 0.50
N THR A 123 15.99 9.45 -0.63
CA THR A 123 16.45 8.72 -1.81
C THR A 123 17.97 8.73 -1.81
N THR A 124 18.59 7.59 -1.50
CA THR A 124 20.05 7.45 -1.41
C THR A 124 20.67 6.81 -2.64
N GLY A 125 19.85 6.17 -3.49
CA GLY A 125 20.31 5.48 -4.70
C GLY A 125 20.80 4.06 -4.47
N ASP A 126 20.92 3.62 -3.21
CA ASP A 126 21.37 2.29 -2.83
C ASP A 126 20.27 1.41 -2.24
N GLU A 127 19.00 1.82 -2.39
CA GLU A 127 17.86 1.01 -1.95
C GLU A 127 17.78 -0.30 -2.74
N TYR A 128 17.42 -1.37 -2.03
CA TYR A 128 17.13 -2.64 -2.67
C TYR A 128 15.88 -2.52 -3.54
N LYS A 129 15.91 -3.13 -4.71
CA LYS A 129 14.73 -3.26 -5.56
C LYS A 129 14.27 -4.70 -5.59
N ALA A 130 12.99 -4.92 -5.34
CA ALA A 130 12.41 -6.25 -5.36
C ALA A 130 12.69 -6.94 -6.70
N ASP A 131 13.19 -8.15 -6.63
CA ASP A 131 13.48 -9.00 -7.79
C ASP A 131 12.58 -10.23 -7.76
N TYR A 132 11.57 -10.23 -8.59
CA TYR A 132 10.59 -11.31 -8.63
C TYR A 132 10.96 -12.45 -9.56
N SER A 133 12.13 -12.39 -10.23
CA SER A 133 12.55 -13.37 -11.25
C SER A 133 12.68 -14.80 -10.72
N ARG A 134 12.86 -14.97 -9.39
CA ARG A 134 12.98 -16.29 -8.73
C ARG A 134 11.79 -16.61 -7.82
N CYS A 135 10.72 -15.86 -7.94
CA CYS A 135 9.57 -16.00 -7.06
C CYS A 135 8.45 -16.86 -7.65
N TYR A 136 8.80 -17.76 -8.54
CA TYR A 136 7.81 -18.64 -9.17
C TYR A 136 7.21 -19.63 -8.18
N LYS A 137 5.98 -19.99 -8.46
CA LYS A 137 5.27 -21.07 -7.80
C LYS A 137 5.97 -22.40 -8.12
N ALA A 138 6.21 -23.22 -7.12
CA ALA A 138 6.80 -24.53 -7.28
C ALA A 138 5.87 -25.50 -8.04
#